data_418aa48a6ae5bc825167cc991299c7e4
#
_entry.id   418aa48a6ae5bc825167cc991299c7e4
#
_cell.length_a   1.000
_cell.length_b   1.000
_cell.length_c   1.000
_cell.angle_alpha   90.00
_cell.angle_beta   90.00
_cell.angle_gamma   90.00
#
_symmetry.space_group_name_H-M   'P 1'
#
loop_
_entity.id
_entity.type
_entity.pdbx_description
1 polymer ?
#
loop_
_entity_poly.entity_id
_entity_poly.type
_entity_poly.pdbx_seq_one_letter_code
_entity_poly.pdbx_strand_id
1 'polypeptide(L)'
;METLLQRAEQIRDEVQEAANTAQRVGQLLIDLIALIKGADSRYLSGIRPDTAHAPIHFAQGLTSEGIQVQGKANVEGALSVGDFQAGMSGAGISADGTAEVERLTVRSKLEVAEMQINRLTAMEGDWLLTESGTVEHVEQRGAQWVLTMRRRFEGDFTAFAVHDVIKGIVSTAAVRAFRPNTPLPTPEAAIYAVAWLRVESVDINENSITCSLYDNADVPGGANMQPCEGMNLARWGNTSIAERRSCLYLSSREGRIVHLQGVTAPKITPENQRAAFGSLPEFLKKELAGVVDANDDYLFARGLVVQDIIRLDAKASPIPEIVDR
;
A
#
# COMPACT_ATOMS: atom_id res chain seq x y z
N MET A 1 -41.70 -35.04 44.11
CA MET A 1 -42.43 -34.83 42.83
C MET A 1 -42.05 -36.01 41.93
N GLU A 2 -42.95 -36.80 41.47
CA GLU A 2 -42.71 -37.96 40.63
C GLU A 2 -42.27 -37.51 39.26
N THR A 3 -41.23 -38.14 38.71
CA THR A 3 -40.69 -37.75 37.39
C THR A 3 -41.56 -38.30 36.25
N LEU A 4 -41.50 -37.67 35.06
CA LEU A 4 -42.20 -38.20 33.87
C LEU A 4 -41.79 -39.64 33.55
N LEU A 5 -40.53 -39.99 33.79
CA LEU A 5 -40.00 -41.34 33.59
C LEU A 5 -40.70 -42.34 34.57
N GLN A 6 -40.74 -42.02 35.85
CA GLN A 6 -41.41 -42.87 36.86
C GLN A 6 -42.89 -43.10 36.53
N ARG A 7 -43.60 -42.06 36.10
CA ARG A 7 -45.00 -42.16 35.66
C ARG A 7 -45.17 -43.00 34.40
N ALA A 8 -44.24 -42.92 33.45
CA ALA A 8 -44.25 -43.75 32.24
C ALA A 8 -43.98 -45.21 32.59
N GLU A 9 -43.04 -45.49 33.49
CA GLU A 9 -42.74 -46.85 33.97
C GLU A 9 -43.91 -47.47 34.70
N GLN A 10 -44.60 -46.74 35.59
CA GLN A 10 -45.79 -47.17 36.24
C GLN A 10 -46.94 -47.52 35.29
N ILE A 11 -47.11 -46.72 34.20
CA ILE A 11 -48.09 -47.02 33.15
C ILE A 11 -47.70 -48.27 32.38
N ARG A 12 -46.42 -48.48 32.06
CA ARG A 12 -45.91 -49.64 31.35
C ARG A 12 -46.08 -50.92 32.16
N ASP A 13 -45.77 -50.90 33.45
CA ASP A 13 -45.71 -52.06 34.32
C ASP A 13 -47.01 -52.35 35.07
N GLU A 14 -48.03 -51.56 34.76
CA GLU A 14 -49.40 -51.76 35.41
C GLU A 14 -50.03 -52.96 34.81
N VAL A 15 -50.28 -53.94 35.68
CA VAL A 15 -50.92 -55.25 35.40
C VAL A 15 -52.41 -55.30 35.81
N GLN A 16 -52.90 -54.31 36.49
CA GLN A 16 -54.29 -54.26 36.92
C GLN A 16 -55.22 -53.88 35.77
N GLU A 17 -56.23 -54.64 35.48
CA GLU A 17 -57.16 -54.37 34.38
C GLU A 17 -57.86 -53.01 34.56
N ALA A 18 -57.91 -52.22 33.50
CA ALA A 18 -58.43 -50.86 33.42
C ALA A 18 -57.71 -49.79 34.28
N ALA A 19 -56.60 -50.08 34.95
CA ALA A 19 -55.86 -49.07 35.74
C ALA A 19 -55.24 -47.96 34.89
N ASN A 20 -54.84 -48.26 33.64
CA ASN A 20 -54.34 -47.28 32.66
C ASN A 20 -55.51 -46.59 31.96
N THR A 21 -56.13 -45.65 32.59
CA THR A 21 -57.22 -44.87 31.99
C THR A 21 -56.77 -43.91 30.94
N ALA A 22 -57.66 -43.62 29.97
CA ALA A 22 -57.37 -42.63 28.90
C ALA A 22 -56.94 -41.27 29.50
N GLN A 23 -57.42 -40.85 30.63
CA GLN A 23 -57.04 -39.65 31.33
C GLN A 23 -55.59 -39.70 31.84
N ARG A 24 -55.19 -40.86 32.46
CA ARG A 24 -53.84 -41.05 33.02
C ARG A 24 -52.79 -41.04 31.90
N VAL A 25 -53.01 -41.76 30.80
CA VAL A 25 -52.14 -41.79 29.64
C VAL A 25 -52.15 -40.47 28.91
N GLY A 26 -53.35 -39.88 28.73
CA GLY A 26 -53.50 -38.56 28.09
C GLY A 26 -52.75 -37.44 28.82
N GLN A 27 -52.84 -37.44 30.15
CA GLN A 27 -52.11 -36.43 30.96
C GLN A 27 -50.59 -36.61 30.84
N LEU A 28 -50.07 -37.83 30.84
CA LEU A 28 -48.65 -38.09 30.62
C LEU A 28 -48.19 -37.57 29.27
N LEU A 29 -48.97 -37.76 28.21
CA LEU A 29 -48.65 -37.24 26.88
C LEU A 29 -48.74 -35.73 26.82
N ILE A 30 -49.73 -35.11 27.49
CA ILE A 30 -49.83 -33.64 27.57
C ILE A 30 -48.59 -33.05 28.26
N ASP A 31 -48.16 -33.65 29.39
CA ASP A 31 -47.02 -33.21 30.16
C ASP A 31 -45.70 -33.39 29.34
N LEU A 32 -45.59 -34.47 28.57
CA LEU A 32 -44.49 -34.71 27.65
C LEU A 32 -44.44 -33.66 26.50
N ILE A 33 -45.61 -33.37 25.91
CA ILE A 33 -45.73 -32.34 24.89
C ILE A 33 -45.37 -30.96 25.44
N ALA A 34 -45.80 -30.65 26.66
CA ALA A 34 -45.45 -29.41 27.34
C ALA A 34 -43.94 -29.30 27.59
N LEU A 35 -43.30 -30.40 28.00
CA LEU A 35 -41.84 -30.46 28.14
C LEU A 35 -41.11 -30.21 26.82
N ILE A 36 -41.57 -30.88 25.75
CA ILE A 36 -40.99 -30.73 24.40
C ILE A 36 -41.16 -29.30 23.89
N LYS A 37 -42.39 -28.72 24.02
CA LYS A 37 -42.61 -27.32 23.66
C LYS A 37 -41.76 -26.35 24.48
N GLY A 38 -41.51 -26.64 25.76
CA GLY A 38 -40.62 -25.87 26.61
C GLY A 38 -39.14 -26.06 26.25
N ALA A 39 -38.76 -27.11 25.55
CA ALA A 39 -37.42 -27.35 25.07
C ALA A 39 -37.06 -26.39 23.91
N ASP A 40 -38.02 -26.10 23.00
CA ASP A 40 -37.81 -25.16 21.89
C ASP A 40 -37.41 -23.76 22.38
N SER A 41 -37.77 -23.36 23.62
CA SER A 41 -37.34 -22.10 24.21
C SER A 41 -36.04 -22.18 25.01
N ARG A 42 -35.49 -23.37 25.20
CA ARG A 42 -34.28 -23.61 26.01
C ARG A 42 -33.06 -24.03 25.17
N TYR A 43 -33.27 -24.57 24.00
CA TYR A 43 -32.23 -25.11 23.15
C TYR A 43 -32.30 -24.46 21.78
N LEU A 44 -31.15 -24.10 21.21
CA LEU A 44 -31.06 -23.64 19.83
C LEU A 44 -31.33 -24.82 18.89
N SER A 45 -32.05 -24.55 17.79
CA SER A 45 -32.33 -25.55 16.76
C SER A 45 -31.06 -25.96 16.01
N GLY A 46 -30.80 -27.26 15.89
CA GLY A 46 -29.70 -27.77 15.06
C GLY A 46 -30.00 -27.82 13.57
N ILE A 47 -31.26 -27.51 13.14
CA ILE A 47 -31.70 -27.67 11.75
C ILE A 47 -32.41 -26.43 11.16
N ARG A 48 -32.63 -25.39 11.94
CA ARG A 48 -33.31 -24.14 11.54
C ARG A 48 -32.57 -22.93 12.10
N PRO A 49 -32.60 -21.77 11.41
CA PRO A 49 -32.18 -20.52 12.01
C PRO A 49 -32.91 -20.27 13.31
N ASP A 50 -32.19 -19.91 14.37
CA ASP A 50 -32.76 -19.66 15.71
C ASP A 50 -32.05 -18.49 16.37
N THR A 51 -32.72 -17.86 17.35
CA THR A 51 -32.22 -16.69 18.06
C THR A 51 -32.21 -16.97 19.56
N ALA A 52 -31.04 -16.85 20.18
CA ALA A 52 -30.92 -16.86 21.64
C ALA A 52 -31.24 -15.46 22.18
N HIS A 53 -32.23 -15.39 23.07
CA HIS A 53 -32.65 -14.16 23.76
C HIS A 53 -31.88 -13.90 25.06
N ALA A 54 -30.96 -14.79 25.44
CA ALA A 54 -30.10 -14.70 26.61
C ALA A 54 -28.65 -15.08 26.26
N PRO A 55 -27.66 -14.67 27.06
CA PRO A 55 -26.28 -15.12 26.88
C PRO A 55 -26.17 -16.64 26.87
N ILE A 56 -25.39 -17.16 25.89
CA ILE A 56 -25.10 -18.60 25.79
C ILE A 56 -23.65 -18.82 26.23
N HIS A 57 -23.46 -19.79 27.13
CA HIS A 57 -22.15 -20.23 27.56
C HIS A 57 -21.81 -21.59 26.95
N PHE A 58 -20.77 -21.65 26.14
CA PHE A 58 -20.25 -22.89 25.55
C PHE A 58 -19.07 -23.40 26.39
N ALA A 59 -19.32 -24.26 27.36
CA ALA A 59 -18.29 -24.76 28.29
C ALA A 59 -17.16 -25.54 27.62
N GLN A 60 -17.43 -26.13 26.42
CA GLN A 60 -16.48 -26.91 25.64
C GLN A 60 -15.99 -26.17 24.37
N GLY A 61 -16.26 -24.85 24.29
CA GLY A 61 -15.96 -24.06 23.10
C GLY A 61 -17.06 -24.08 22.03
N LEU A 62 -16.88 -23.32 20.99
CA LEU A 62 -17.78 -23.21 19.84
C LEU A 62 -17.00 -23.55 18.57
N THR A 63 -17.52 -24.51 17.78
CA THR A 63 -17.05 -24.78 16.41
C THR A 63 -18.14 -24.36 15.43
N SER A 64 -17.83 -23.51 14.45
CA SER A 64 -18.77 -23.05 13.43
C SER A 64 -18.04 -22.82 12.11
N GLU A 65 -18.77 -22.87 10.98
CA GLU A 65 -18.24 -22.51 9.65
C GLU A 65 -17.95 -21.02 9.52
N GLY A 66 -18.56 -20.17 10.32
CA GLY A 66 -18.36 -18.73 10.34
C GLY A 66 -18.99 -18.07 11.56
N ILE A 67 -18.38 -16.98 12.01
CA ILE A 67 -18.87 -16.14 13.10
C ILE A 67 -18.98 -14.71 12.60
N GLN A 68 -20.18 -14.12 12.67
CA GLN A 68 -20.41 -12.71 12.41
C GLN A 68 -20.83 -12.01 13.70
N VAL A 69 -20.07 -11.02 14.13
CA VAL A 69 -20.37 -10.23 15.32
C VAL A 69 -20.80 -8.83 14.92
N GLN A 70 -22.03 -8.44 15.28
CA GLN A 70 -22.51 -7.07 15.16
C GLN A 70 -22.30 -6.37 16.50
N GLY A 71 -21.24 -5.58 16.62
CA GLY A 71 -20.88 -4.89 17.85
C GLY A 71 -19.48 -5.22 18.33
N LYS A 72 -19.30 -5.26 19.64
CA LYS A 72 -17.99 -5.56 20.24
C LYS A 72 -17.83 -7.07 20.46
N ALA A 73 -16.69 -7.60 20.05
CA ALA A 73 -16.20 -8.90 20.49
C ALA A 73 -15.11 -8.69 21.55
N ASN A 74 -15.22 -9.37 22.70
CA ASN A 74 -14.17 -9.41 23.71
C ASN A 74 -13.55 -10.80 23.70
N VAL A 75 -12.23 -10.87 23.49
CA VAL A 75 -11.46 -12.10 23.52
C VAL A 75 -10.45 -11.97 24.64
N GLU A 76 -10.65 -12.73 25.73
CA GLU A 76 -9.77 -12.69 26.92
C GLU A 76 -8.46 -13.47 26.72
N GLY A 77 -8.43 -14.38 25.75
CA GLY A 77 -7.26 -15.17 25.40
C GLY A 77 -6.59 -14.69 24.10
N ALA A 78 -5.86 -15.61 23.47
CA ALA A 78 -5.26 -15.37 22.16
C ALA A 78 -6.27 -15.57 21.03
N LEU A 79 -6.13 -14.78 19.95
CA LEU A 79 -6.81 -14.98 18.68
C LEU A 79 -5.81 -15.52 17.67
N SER A 80 -6.12 -16.67 17.06
CA SER A 80 -5.27 -17.27 16.03
C SER A 80 -6.02 -17.42 14.71
N VAL A 81 -5.32 -17.25 13.60
CA VAL A 81 -5.83 -17.41 12.24
C VAL A 81 -4.89 -18.34 11.48
N GLY A 82 -5.47 -19.42 10.89
CA GLY A 82 -4.70 -20.48 10.25
C GLY A 82 -3.91 -21.30 11.29
N ASP A 83 -2.92 -22.04 10.81
CA ASP A 83 -2.02 -22.80 11.68
C ASP A 83 -0.95 -21.85 12.27
N PHE A 84 -1.36 -21.04 13.24
CA PHE A 84 -0.47 -20.08 13.87
C PHE A 84 0.60 -20.76 14.71
N GLN A 85 1.86 -20.49 14.37
CA GLN A 85 3.04 -20.85 15.15
C GLN A 85 3.92 -19.61 15.25
N ALA A 86 4.14 -19.12 16.47
CA ALA A 86 4.91 -17.92 16.73
C ALA A 86 6.29 -17.95 16.03
N GLY A 87 6.61 -16.89 15.28
CA GLY A 87 7.84 -16.77 14.50
C GLY A 87 7.92 -17.63 13.24
N MET A 88 6.89 -18.43 12.88
CA MET A 88 6.94 -19.38 11.78
C MET A 88 5.80 -19.27 10.78
N SER A 89 4.52 -19.26 11.22
CA SER A 89 3.39 -19.28 10.30
C SER A 89 2.11 -18.74 10.90
N GLY A 90 1.17 -18.32 10.01
CA GLY A 90 -0.16 -17.84 10.38
C GLY A 90 -0.18 -16.42 10.90
N ALA A 91 -1.24 -16.07 11.62
CA ALA A 91 -1.37 -14.78 12.29
C ALA A 91 -2.01 -14.97 13.67
N GLY A 92 -1.57 -14.18 14.64
CA GLY A 92 -2.10 -14.25 16.00
C GLY A 92 -2.06 -12.91 16.73
N ILE A 93 -2.96 -12.75 17.68
CA ILE A 93 -2.93 -11.67 18.68
C ILE A 93 -2.91 -12.35 20.03
N SER A 94 -1.86 -12.15 20.80
CA SER A 94 -1.73 -12.71 22.15
C SER A 94 -2.45 -11.86 23.20
N ALA A 95 -2.68 -12.42 24.38
CA ALA A 95 -3.40 -11.73 25.46
C ALA A 95 -2.69 -10.49 25.99
N ASP A 96 -1.37 -10.36 25.79
CA ASP A 96 -0.57 -9.18 26.11
C ASP A 96 -0.66 -8.05 25.07
N GLY A 97 -1.43 -8.25 23.99
CA GLY A 97 -1.61 -7.29 22.91
C GLY A 97 -0.57 -7.36 21.80
N THR A 98 0.36 -8.32 21.84
CA THR A 98 1.29 -8.55 20.74
C THR A 98 0.57 -9.13 19.54
N ALA A 99 0.69 -8.49 18.37
CA ALA A 99 0.19 -9.01 17.10
C ALA A 99 1.34 -9.50 16.22
N GLU A 100 1.24 -10.73 15.75
CA GLU A 100 2.19 -11.33 14.82
C GLU A 100 1.48 -11.73 13.53
N VAL A 101 1.94 -11.23 12.40
CA VAL A 101 1.37 -11.48 11.08
C VAL A 101 2.48 -11.68 10.06
N GLU A 102 2.31 -12.63 9.16
CA GLU A 102 3.28 -12.88 8.09
C GLU A 102 3.34 -11.73 7.07
N ARG A 103 2.19 -11.14 6.77
CA ARG A 103 2.08 -10.01 5.84
C ARG A 103 0.99 -9.04 6.28
N LEU A 104 1.35 -7.77 6.37
CA LEU A 104 0.40 -6.68 6.65
C LEU A 104 0.29 -5.76 5.44
N THR A 105 -0.94 -5.58 4.91
CA THR A 105 -1.24 -4.59 3.88
C THR A 105 -2.16 -3.53 4.45
N VAL A 106 -1.66 -2.30 4.54
CA VAL A 106 -2.44 -1.15 5.00
C VAL A 106 -2.87 -0.31 3.81
N ARG A 107 -4.18 -0.17 3.59
CA ARG A 107 -4.72 0.54 2.42
C ARG A 107 -4.76 2.05 2.56
N SER A 108 -4.71 2.58 3.77
CA SER A 108 -4.81 4.01 4.01
C SER A 108 -3.65 4.52 4.84
N LYS A 109 -3.73 4.45 6.17
CA LYS A 109 -2.75 5.03 7.09
C LYS A 109 -2.33 4.00 8.14
N LEU A 110 -1.03 3.88 8.37
CA LEU A 110 -0.45 3.22 9.54
C LEU A 110 0.07 4.31 10.48
N GLU A 111 -0.42 4.35 11.71
CA GLU A 111 0.06 5.25 12.75
C GLU A 111 0.71 4.43 13.85
N VAL A 112 1.98 4.65 14.07
CA VAL A 112 2.80 3.95 15.06
C VAL A 112 3.61 4.96 15.86
N ALA A 113 3.77 4.73 17.17
CA ALA A 113 4.59 5.58 18.02
C ALA A 113 6.09 5.38 17.72
N GLU A 114 6.48 4.14 17.45
CA GLU A 114 7.84 3.76 17.10
C GLU A 114 7.81 2.60 16.10
N MET A 115 8.74 2.59 15.14
CA MET A 115 8.91 1.49 14.18
C MET A 115 10.33 0.97 14.24
N GLN A 116 10.48 -0.32 14.55
CA GLN A 116 11.75 -1.04 14.46
C GLN A 116 11.76 -1.93 13.21
N ILE A 117 12.74 -1.74 12.34
CA ILE A 117 12.95 -2.55 11.14
C ILE A 117 14.19 -3.41 11.35
N ASN A 118 14.00 -4.71 11.54
CA ASN A 118 15.09 -5.66 11.79
C ASN A 118 15.88 -6.03 10.53
N ARG A 119 15.39 -5.65 9.35
CA ARG A 119 16.07 -5.87 8.08
C ARG A 119 16.08 -4.57 7.27
N LEU A 120 17.26 -4.18 6.80
CA LEU A 120 17.38 -3.08 5.85
C LEU A 120 16.68 -3.48 4.55
N THR A 121 15.59 -2.80 4.22
CA THR A 121 14.96 -2.93 2.91
C THR A 121 15.65 -1.95 1.97
N ALA A 122 16.42 -2.45 1.01
CA ALA A 122 16.92 -1.64 -0.08
C ALA A 122 15.73 -1.24 -0.96
N MET A 123 15.57 0.06 -1.23
CA MET A 123 14.65 0.53 -2.24
C MET A 123 15.37 0.52 -3.59
N GLU A 124 14.83 -0.23 -4.55
CA GLU A 124 15.37 -0.26 -5.90
C GLU A 124 14.98 1.00 -6.66
N GLY A 125 15.96 1.56 -7.36
CA GLY A 125 15.76 2.66 -8.29
C GLY A 125 16.05 4.04 -7.72
N ASP A 126 15.67 5.03 -8.50
CA ASP A 126 15.85 6.43 -8.19
C ASP A 126 14.64 7.00 -7.43
N TRP A 127 14.90 7.93 -6.54
CA TRP A 127 13.87 8.61 -5.77
C TRP A 127 13.67 10.04 -6.25
N LEU A 128 12.40 10.41 -6.37
CA LEU A 128 11.99 11.77 -6.68
C LEU A 128 11.04 12.27 -5.60
N LEU A 129 11.46 13.30 -4.87
CA LEU A 129 10.61 13.95 -3.87
C LEU A 129 9.82 15.07 -4.55
N THR A 130 8.54 14.78 -4.83
CA THR A 130 7.63 15.64 -5.59
C THR A 130 6.21 15.08 -5.51
N GLU A 131 5.23 15.75 -6.12
CA GLU A 131 3.88 15.23 -6.29
C GLU A 131 3.90 13.99 -7.16
N SER A 132 3.14 12.98 -6.75
CA SER A 132 3.11 11.68 -7.40
C SER A 132 1.71 11.04 -7.35
N GLY A 133 1.49 10.03 -8.19
CA GLY A 133 0.29 9.23 -8.21
C GLY A 133 0.50 7.91 -8.94
N THR A 134 -0.35 6.93 -8.69
CA THR A 134 -0.33 5.65 -9.41
C THR A 134 -1.51 5.59 -10.35
N VAL A 135 -1.26 5.20 -11.59
CA VAL A 135 -2.29 5.04 -12.63
C VAL A 135 -3.13 3.81 -12.31
N GLU A 136 -4.43 3.98 -12.21
CA GLU A 136 -5.40 2.90 -12.06
C GLU A 136 -5.98 2.46 -13.40
N HIS A 137 -6.32 3.44 -14.26
CA HIS A 137 -6.90 3.17 -15.58
C HIS A 137 -6.33 4.12 -16.62
N VAL A 138 -6.18 3.62 -17.87
CA VAL A 138 -5.66 4.36 -19.02
C VAL A 138 -6.62 4.25 -20.18
N GLU A 139 -7.05 5.40 -20.70
CA GLU A 139 -7.86 5.51 -21.90
C GLU A 139 -7.14 6.38 -22.95
N GLN A 140 -7.05 5.90 -24.19
CA GLN A 140 -6.52 6.70 -25.28
C GLN A 140 -7.66 7.45 -25.99
N ARG A 141 -7.55 8.76 -26.10
CA ARG A 141 -8.50 9.64 -26.81
C ARG A 141 -7.78 10.40 -27.92
N GLY A 142 -7.75 9.80 -29.11
CA GLY A 142 -6.98 10.35 -30.23
C GLY A 142 -5.48 10.33 -29.97
N ALA A 143 -4.83 11.50 -29.97
CA ALA A 143 -3.42 11.66 -29.66
C ALA A 143 -3.13 11.84 -28.16
N GLN A 144 -4.15 11.93 -27.33
CA GLN A 144 -4.05 12.18 -25.90
C GLN A 144 -4.39 10.92 -25.08
N TRP A 145 -3.97 10.92 -23.82
CA TRP A 145 -4.16 9.86 -22.85
C TRP A 145 -4.88 10.40 -21.63
N VAL A 146 -5.99 9.79 -21.26
CA VAL A 146 -6.69 10.06 -20.00
C VAL A 146 -6.24 9.02 -19.00
N LEU A 147 -5.65 9.48 -17.90
CA LEU A 147 -5.11 8.64 -16.85
C LEU A 147 -5.91 8.89 -15.57
N THR A 148 -6.65 7.88 -15.11
CA THR A 148 -7.34 7.92 -13.82
C THR A 148 -6.36 7.48 -12.74
N MET A 149 -6.20 8.30 -11.71
CA MET A 149 -5.30 8.00 -10.60
C MET A 149 -5.98 7.11 -9.57
N ARG A 150 -5.21 6.18 -8.99
CA ARG A 150 -5.67 5.37 -7.87
C ARG A 150 -6.00 6.25 -6.68
N ARG A 151 -7.21 6.11 -6.13
CA ARG A 151 -7.60 6.77 -4.89
C ARG A 151 -7.05 6.01 -3.69
N ARG A 152 -6.47 6.73 -2.73
CA ARG A 152 -5.96 6.17 -1.46
C ARG A 152 -7.07 6.10 -0.41
N PHE A 153 -8.06 7.02 -0.51
CA PHE A 153 -9.24 7.11 0.35
C PHE A 153 -10.39 7.79 -0.42
N GLU A 154 -11.60 7.76 0.14
CA GLU A 154 -12.75 8.45 -0.43
C GLU A 154 -12.50 9.97 -0.45
N GLY A 155 -12.75 10.61 -1.60
CA GLY A 155 -12.46 12.03 -1.81
C GLY A 155 -10.99 12.37 -2.11
N ASP A 156 -10.10 11.39 -2.26
CA ASP A 156 -8.73 11.62 -2.73
C ASP A 156 -8.74 12.14 -4.18
N PHE A 157 -7.85 13.07 -4.44
CA PHE A 157 -7.69 13.68 -5.76
C PHE A 157 -6.23 13.85 -6.13
N THR A 158 -5.97 13.97 -7.43
CA THR A 158 -4.63 14.12 -7.97
C THR A 158 -3.98 15.45 -7.58
N ALA A 159 -2.71 15.42 -7.22
CA ALA A 159 -1.89 16.60 -6.93
C ALA A 159 -1.21 17.20 -8.19
N PHE A 160 -1.43 16.60 -9.36
CA PHE A 160 -0.91 17.13 -10.62
C PHE A 160 -1.66 18.39 -11.05
N ALA A 161 -0.95 19.24 -11.80
CA ALA A 161 -1.50 20.47 -12.36
C ALA A 161 -1.27 20.54 -13.87
N VAL A 162 -2.04 21.38 -14.54
CA VAL A 162 -1.90 21.64 -15.97
C VAL A 162 -0.46 22.07 -16.28
N HIS A 163 0.07 21.57 -17.38
CA HIS A 163 1.45 21.79 -17.86
C HIS A 163 2.54 21.12 -17.03
N ASP A 164 2.21 20.26 -16.07
CA ASP A 164 3.23 19.43 -15.43
C ASP A 164 3.92 18.52 -16.43
N VAL A 165 5.25 18.47 -16.32
CA VAL A 165 6.11 17.48 -16.97
C VAL A 165 6.18 16.30 -16.04
N ILE A 166 5.67 15.15 -16.46
CA ILE A 166 5.56 13.94 -15.64
C ILE A 166 6.48 12.86 -16.18
N LYS A 167 7.19 12.20 -15.26
CA LYS A 167 7.92 10.95 -15.51
C LYS A 167 7.10 9.80 -14.92
N GLY A 168 6.66 8.87 -15.75
CA GLY A 168 6.04 7.63 -15.34
C GLY A 168 7.03 6.47 -15.39
N ILE A 169 6.99 5.61 -14.38
CA ILE A 169 7.83 4.40 -14.30
C ILE A 169 6.95 3.20 -13.95
N VAL A 170 7.18 2.09 -14.65
CA VAL A 170 6.49 0.82 -14.40
C VAL A 170 7.42 -0.36 -14.68
N SER A 171 7.25 -1.48 -13.98
CA SER A 171 8.00 -2.69 -14.29
C SER A 171 7.62 -3.25 -15.67
N THR A 172 8.58 -3.77 -16.41
CA THR A 172 8.31 -4.41 -17.71
C THR A 172 7.40 -5.63 -17.60
N ALA A 173 7.39 -6.30 -16.45
CA ALA A 173 6.45 -7.39 -16.16
C ALA A 173 5.01 -6.87 -16.08
N ALA A 174 4.76 -5.70 -15.48
CA ALA A 174 3.45 -5.08 -15.44
C ALA A 174 2.99 -4.64 -16.85
N VAL A 175 3.89 -4.07 -17.66
CA VAL A 175 3.57 -3.74 -19.07
C VAL A 175 3.11 -4.97 -19.84
N ARG A 176 3.80 -6.09 -19.69
CA ARG A 176 3.40 -7.36 -20.33
C ARG A 176 2.05 -7.88 -19.84
N ALA A 177 1.74 -7.67 -18.56
CA ALA A 177 0.47 -8.10 -17.97
C ALA A 177 -0.72 -7.24 -18.45
N PHE A 178 -0.57 -5.92 -18.48
CA PHE A 178 -1.64 -4.98 -18.83
C PHE A 178 -1.72 -4.69 -20.34
N ARG A 179 -0.59 -4.75 -21.04
CA ARG A 179 -0.46 -4.44 -22.46
C ARG A 179 0.49 -5.41 -23.18
N PRO A 180 0.10 -6.69 -23.35
CA PRO A 180 0.99 -7.76 -23.83
C PRO A 180 1.57 -7.52 -25.24
N ASN A 181 0.88 -6.73 -26.06
CA ASN A 181 1.29 -6.44 -27.44
C ASN A 181 2.06 -5.12 -27.60
N THR A 182 2.39 -4.41 -26.52
CA THR A 182 3.13 -3.15 -26.58
C THR A 182 4.62 -3.45 -26.71
N PRO A 183 5.30 -2.97 -27.75
CA PRO A 183 6.74 -3.10 -27.85
C PRO A 183 7.42 -2.36 -26.70
N LEU A 184 8.30 -3.03 -25.98
CA LEU A 184 9.13 -2.38 -24.97
C LEU A 184 10.30 -1.67 -25.69
N PRO A 185 10.54 -0.40 -25.39
CA PRO A 185 11.55 0.41 -26.08
C PRO A 185 13.00 0.07 -25.70
N THR A 186 13.20 -0.91 -24.81
CA THR A 186 14.51 -1.27 -24.26
C THR A 186 14.82 -2.74 -24.47
N PRO A 187 16.11 -3.14 -24.50
CA PRO A 187 16.51 -4.53 -24.57
C PRO A 187 15.85 -5.38 -23.50
N GLU A 188 15.73 -6.68 -23.73
CA GLU A 188 15.07 -7.66 -22.84
C GLU A 188 15.52 -7.64 -21.36
N ALA A 189 16.65 -7.00 -21.06
CA ALA A 189 17.23 -6.86 -19.72
C ALA A 189 16.70 -5.65 -18.91
N ALA A 190 15.88 -4.77 -19.49
CA ALA A 190 15.37 -3.63 -18.73
C ALA A 190 14.23 -4.04 -17.81
N ILE A 191 14.43 -3.83 -16.52
CA ILE A 191 13.46 -4.14 -15.46
C ILE A 191 12.29 -3.14 -15.48
N TYR A 192 12.57 -1.89 -15.87
CA TYR A 192 11.59 -0.80 -15.85
C TYR A 192 11.45 -0.13 -17.22
N ALA A 193 10.22 0.27 -17.53
CA ALA A 193 9.85 1.08 -18.67
C ALA A 193 9.43 2.49 -18.23
N VAL A 194 9.74 3.50 -19.04
CA VAL A 194 9.55 4.91 -18.69
C VAL A 194 8.63 5.59 -19.71
N ALA A 195 7.66 6.37 -19.22
CA ALA A 195 6.82 7.25 -20.01
C ALA A 195 7.03 8.71 -19.59
N TRP A 196 7.20 9.61 -20.56
CA TRP A 196 7.27 11.05 -20.34
C TRP A 196 6.03 11.71 -20.94
N LEU A 197 5.31 12.45 -20.09
CA LEU A 197 4.00 12.99 -20.38
C LEU A 197 3.95 14.47 -20.00
N ARG A 198 3.12 15.25 -20.70
CA ARG A 198 2.74 16.60 -20.30
C ARG A 198 1.26 16.61 -19.98
N VAL A 199 0.89 17.19 -18.84
CA VAL A 199 -0.51 17.36 -18.42
C VAL A 199 -1.15 18.48 -19.24
N GLU A 200 -2.24 18.18 -19.91
CA GLU A 200 -3.02 19.14 -20.67
C GLU A 200 -4.25 19.63 -19.91
N SER A 201 -4.89 18.75 -19.14
CA SER A 201 -5.99 19.10 -18.26
C SER A 201 -6.07 18.19 -17.05
N VAL A 202 -6.74 18.64 -15.99
CA VAL A 202 -6.96 17.91 -14.74
C VAL A 202 -8.43 17.92 -14.42
N ASP A 203 -9.02 16.76 -14.12
CA ASP A 203 -10.35 16.60 -13.59
C ASP A 203 -10.25 16.08 -12.15
N ILE A 204 -10.51 16.97 -11.19
CA ILE A 204 -10.44 16.67 -9.75
C ILE A 204 -11.55 15.69 -9.33
N ASN A 205 -12.75 15.80 -9.93
CA ASN A 205 -13.89 14.98 -9.55
C ASN A 205 -13.69 13.53 -9.97
N GLU A 206 -13.19 13.32 -11.19
CA GLU A 206 -12.87 12.00 -11.72
C GLU A 206 -11.48 11.50 -11.26
N ASN A 207 -10.74 12.31 -10.51
CA ASN A 207 -9.36 12.01 -10.11
C ASN A 207 -8.50 11.62 -11.31
N SER A 208 -8.60 12.37 -12.40
CA SER A 208 -7.95 12.04 -13.67
C SER A 208 -7.17 13.22 -14.26
N ILE A 209 -6.22 12.90 -15.11
CA ILE A 209 -5.44 13.85 -15.89
C ILE A 209 -5.49 13.47 -17.36
N THR A 210 -5.58 14.45 -18.24
CA THR A 210 -5.38 14.25 -19.69
C THR A 210 -3.98 14.66 -20.04
N CYS A 211 -3.24 13.81 -20.73
CA CYS A 211 -1.83 14.02 -21.05
C CYS A 211 -1.55 13.85 -22.54
N SER A 212 -0.53 14.56 -23.03
CA SER A 212 0.15 14.26 -24.27
C SER A 212 1.49 13.59 -24.00
N LEU A 213 1.87 12.70 -24.92
CA LEU A 213 3.18 12.01 -24.88
C LEU A 213 4.24 12.92 -25.50
N TYR A 214 5.42 13.01 -24.88
CA TYR A 214 6.58 13.66 -25.52
C TYR A 214 7.12 12.79 -26.65
N ASP A 215 7.65 13.42 -27.68
CA ASP A 215 8.31 12.73 -28.77
C ASP A 215 9.60 12.02 -28.30
N ASN A 216 9.94 10.92 -28.95
CA ASN A 216 11.16 10.17 -28.62
C ASN A 216 12.42 11.04 -28.65
N ALA A 217 12.48 12.02 -29.56
CA ALA A 217 13.61 12.96 -29.67
C ALA A 217 13.74 13.86 -28.42
N ASP A 218 12.66 14.11 -27.68
CA ASP A 218 12.62 15.08 -26.58
C ASP A 218 12.82 14.45 -25.19
N VAL A 219 12.94 13.14 -25.12
CA VAL A 219 13.11 12.41 -23.85
C VAL A 219 14.53 11.89 -23.67
N PRO A 220 14.99 11.71 -22.41
CA PRO A 220 16.22 11.01 -22.13
C PRO A 220 16.21 9.59 -22.69
N GLY A 221 17.31 9.19 -23.32
CA GLY A 221 17.45 7.86 -23.93
C GLY A 221 16.79 7.68 -25.30
N GLY A 222 16.08 8.69 -25.81
CA GLY A 222 15.53 8.67 -27.18
C GLY A 222 14.40 7.66 -27.41
N ALA A 223 13.76 7.15 -26.33
CA ALA A 223 12.64 6.23 -26.40
C ALA A 223 11.61 6.57 -25.33
N ASN A 224 10.36 6.76 -25.74
CA ASN A 224 9.24 7.08 -24.87
C ASN A 224 8.14 6.03 -25.05
N MET A 225 7.64 5.46 -23.96
CA MET A 225 6.57 4.48 -24.07
C MET A 225 5.21 5.11 -23.78
N GLN A 226 4.15 4.43 -24.22
CA GLN A 226 2.79 4.78 -23.87
C GLN A 226 2.53 4.51 -22.38
N PRO A 227 1.72 5.34 -21.71
CA PRO A 227 1.35 5.08 -20.32
C PRO A 227 0.53 3.79 -20.21
N CYS A 228 0.63 3.12 -19.05
CA CYS A 228 -0.15 1.93 -18.74
C CYS A 228 -0.60 1.90 -17.27
N GLU A 229 -1.54 1.02 -16.99
CA GLU A 229 -2.03 0.76 -15.64
C GLU A 229 -0.89 0.30 -14.72
N GLY A 230 -0.96 0.70 -13.45
CA GLY A 230 0.08 0.40 -12.45
C GLY A 230 1.32 1.27 -12.54
N MET A 231 1.41 2.19 -13.52
CA MET A 231 2.53 3.11 -13.64
C MET A 231 2.53 4.13 -12.50
N ASN A 232 3.68 4.32 -11.88
CA ASN A 232 3.90 5.38 -10.91
C ASN A 232 4.35 6.64 -11.63
N LEU A 233 3.56 7.71 -11.47
CA LEU A 233 3.83 9.01 -12.06
C LEU A 233 4.43 9.94 -11.01
N ALA A 234 5.41 10.73 -11.40
CA ALA A 234 6.00 11.77 -10.57
C ALA A 234 6.20 13.04 -11.39
N ARG A 235 5.91 14.21 -10.78
CA ARG A 235 6.18 15.49 -11.41
C ARG A 235 7.69 15.72 -11.51
N TRP A 236 8.17 16.02 -12.68
CA TRP A 236 9.56 16.36 -12.96
C TRP A 236 9.77 17.87 -13.01
N GLY A 237 8.78 18.59 -13.52
CA GLY A 237 8.77 20.03 -13.66
C GLY A 237 7.41 20.53 -14.14
N ASN A 238 7.40 21.77 -14.67
CA ASN A 238 6.19 22.38 -15.26
C ASN A 238 6.58 23.39 -16.33
N THR A 239 5.88 23.39 -17.48
CA THR A 239 6.23 24.30 -18.58
C THR A 239 5.82 25.75 -18.34
N SER A 240 4.84 26.02 -17.47
CA SER A 240 4.24 27.35 -17.24
C SER A 240 4.42 27.86 -15.82
N ILE A 241 4.18 27.03 -14.79
CA ILE A 241 4.13 27.43 -13.38
C ILE A 241 5.51 27.31 -12.77
N ALA A 242 6.13 28.45 -12.41
CA ALA A 242 7.52 28.50 -11.95
C ALA A 242 7.75 27.74 -10.64
N GLU A 243 6.79 27.81 -9.72
CA GLU A 243 6.85 27.16 -8.40
C GLU A 243 6.83 25.62 -8.50
N ARG A 244 6.36 25.08 -9.63
CA ARG A 244 6.30 23.64 -9.91
C ARG A 244 7.49 23.10 -10.71
N ARG A 245 8.53 23.89 -10.90
CA ARG A 245 9.73 23.54 -11.68
C ARG A 245 10.88 22.99 -10.84
N SER A 246 10.61 22.59 -9.59
CA SER A 246 11.64 22.13 -8.66
C SER A 246 11.32 20.74 -8.13
N CYS A 247 12.36 19.91 -7.96
CA CYS A 247 12.26 18.61 -7.28
C CYS A 247 13.62 18.19 -6.71
N LEU A 248 13.60 17.24 -5.75
CA LEU A 248 14.80 16.57 -5.25
C LEU A 248 14.89 15.17 -5.86
N TYR A 249 16.03 14.86 -6.45
CA TYR A 249 16.29 13.60 -7.11
C TYR A 249 17.45 12.87 -6.43
N LEU A 250 17.22 11.64 -5.98
CA LEU A 250 18.20 10.76 -5.37
C LEU A 250 18.41 9.57 -6.28
N SER A 251 19.65 9.36 -6.70
CA SER A 251 19.98 8.25 -7.59
C SER A 251 21.13 7.42 -7.02
N SER A 252 20.84 6.18 -6.68
CA SER A 252 21.89 5.22 -6.29
C SER A 252 22.76 4.81 -7.48
N ARG A 253 22.18 4.79 -8.69
CA ARG A 253 22.89 4.47 -9.92
C ARG A 253 23.87 5.56 -10.34
N GLU A 254 23.48 6.84 -10.15
CA GLU A 254 24.34 7.98 -10.43
C GLU A 254 25.22 8.35 -9.24
N GLY A 255 25.03 7.72 -8.06
CA GLY A 255 25.77 7.99 -6.84
C GLY A 255 25.62 9.41 -6.33
N ARG A 256 24.43 10.04 -6.45
CA ARG A 256 24.24 11.43 -6.06
C ARG A 256 22.83 11.80 -5.69
N ILE A 257 22.72 12.87 -4.91
CA ILE A 257 21.49 13.60 -4.59
C ILE A 257 21.55 14.94 -5.33
N VAL A 258 20.49 15.30 -6.07
CA VAL A 258 20.46 16.51 -6.88
C VAL A 258 19.21 17.34 -6.56
N HIS A 259 19.40 18.63 -6.34
CA HIS A 259 18.33 19.62 -6.37
C HIS A 259 18.17 20.17 -7.78
N LEU A 260 17.05 19.86 -8.41
CA LEU A 260 16.68 20.36 -9.72
C LEU A 260 15.74 21.56 -9.58
N GLN A 261 15.93 22.59 -10.39
CA GLN A 261 15.08 23.78 -10.46
C GLN A 261 15.02 24.33 -11.90
N GLY A 262 13.88 24.96 -12.21
CA GLY A 262 13.67 25.52 -13.55
C GLY A 262 13.41 24.47 -14.62
N VAL A 263 12.95 23.28 -14.21
CA VAL A 263 12.67 22.16 -15.12
C VAL A 263 11.40 22.42 -15.91
N THR A 264 11.52 22.48 -17.23
CA THR A 264 10.42 22.73 -18.18
C THR A 264 10.27 21.64 -19.24
N ALA A 265 11.18 20.64 -19.25
CA ALA A 265 11.21 19.58 -20.24
C ALA A 265 11.72 18.27 -19.61
N PRO A 266 11.52 17.09 -20.26
CA PRO A 266 12.06 15.82 -19.80
C PRO A 266 13.58 15.78 -19.67
N LYS A 267 14.30 16.43 -20.60
CA LYS A 267 15.76 16.51 -20.60
C LYS A 267 16.24 17.57 -19.63
N ILE A 268 17.07 17.17 -18.69
CA ILE A 268 17.70 18.05 -17.72
C ILE A 268 18.95 18.67 -18.33
N THR A 269 19.06 19.98 -18.18
CA THR A 269 20.24 20.77 -18.60
C THR A 269 21.12 21.09 -17.38
N PRO A 270 22.38 21.55 -17.60
CA PRO A 270 23.23 22.02 -16.50
C PRO A 270 22.60 23.14 -15.69
N GLU A 271 21.81 24.02 -16.31
CA GLU A 271 21.12 25.14 -15.64
C GLU A 271 20.05 24.68 -14.66
N ASN A 272 19.48 23.49 -14.87
CA ASN A 272 18.51 22.91 -13.98
C ASN A 272 19.13 22.38 -12.67
N GLN A 273 20.42 22.06 -12.66
CA GLN A 273 21.11 21.53 -11.48
C GLN A 273 21.56 22.68 -10.59
N ARG A 274 20.97 22.82 -9.43
CA ARG A 274 21.27 23.90 -8.46
C ARG A 274 22.24 23.47 -7.38
N ALA A 275 22.11 22.26 -6.91
CA ALA A 275 23.03 21.66 -5.97
C ALA A 275 23.06 20.14 -6.16
N ALA A 276 24.19 19.52 -5.87
CA ALA A 276 24.36 18.08 -5.87
C ALA A 276 25.35 17.68 -4.76
N PHE A 277 25.10 16.50 -4.18
CA PHE A 277 26.02 15.83 -3.26
C PHE A 277 26.27 14.40 -3.79
N GLY A 278 27.54 13.99 -3.84
CA GLY A 278 27.98 12.72 -4.39
C GLY A 278 28.81 12.91 -5.67
N SER A 279 28.71 11.99 -6.63
CA SER A 279 29.46 12.04 -7.87
C SER A 279 29.18 13.33 -8.66
N LEU A 280 30.20 13.90 -9.28
CA LEU A 280 30.06 15.11 -10.07
C LEU A 280 29.13 14.90 -11.28
N PRO A 281 28.26 15.87 -11.60
CA PRO A 281 27.57 15.92 -12.88
C PRO A 281 28.53 15.91 -14.07
N GLU A 282 28.14 15.27 -15.17
CA GLU A 282 29.01 15.10 -16.35
C GLU A 282 29.55 16.42 -16.93
N PHE A 283 28.77 17.49 -16.88
CA PHE A 283 29.24 18.78 -17.37
C PHE A 283 30.40 19.35 -16.52
N LEU A 284 30.34 19.13 -15.18
CA LEU A 284 31.41 19.55 -14.28
C LEU A 284 32.63 18.65 -14.37
N LYS A 285 32.47 17.36 -14.63
CA LYS A 285 33.60 16.46 -14.88
C LYS A 285 34.42 16.92 -16.06
N LYS A 286 33.78 17.44 -17.11
CA LYS A 286 34.48 17.99 -18.30
C LYS A 286 35.17 19.33 -18.01
N GLU A 287 34.51 20.22 -17.29
CA GLU A 287 35.05 21.55 -16.96
C GLU A 287 36.22 21.47 -15.98
N LEU A 288 36.16 20.54 -15.03
CA LEU A 288 37.16 20.37 -13.97
C LEU A 288 38.15 19.23 -14.23
N ALA A 289 38.24 18.77 -15.47
CA ALA A 289 39.16 17.70 -15.85
C ALA A 289 40.61 18.07 -15.51
N GLY A 290 41.28 17.21 -14.74
CA GLY A 290 42.64 17.47 -14.25
C GLY A 290 42.75 18.33 -12.99
N VAL A 291 41.63 18.88 -12.49
CA VAL A 291 41.59 19.67 -11.25
C VAL A 291 41.02 18.83 -10.08
N VAL A 292 40.05 17.99 -10.36
CA VAL A 292 39.40 17.11 -9.38
C VAL A 292 39.51 15.67 -9.82
N ASP A 293 39.47 14.73 -8.85
CA ASP A 293 39.34 13.30 -9.16
C ASP A 293 37.88 13.02 -9.53
N ALA A 294 37.60 12.52 -10.71
CA ALA A 294 36.26 12.20 -11.19
C ALA A 294 35.58 11.05 -10.44
N ASN A 295 36.34 10.28 -9.63
CA ASN A 295 35.85 9.17 -8.85
C ASN A 295 35.48 9.55 -7.40
N ASP A 296 35.85 10.75 -6.97
CA ASP A 296 35.52 11.26 -5.65
C ASP A 296 34.12 11.88 -5.62
N ASP A 297 33.55 11.97 -4.41
CA ASP A 297 32.29 12.64 -4.13
C ASP A 297 32.51 14.10 -3.77
N TYR A 298 31.64 14.95 -4.26
CA TYR A 298 31.73 16.40 -4.11
C TYR A 298 30.40 17.00 -3.66
N LEU A 299 30.50 18.18 -3.05
CA LEU A 299 29.38 19.08 -2.89
C LEU A 299 29.43 20.16 -3.98
N PHE A 300 28.47 20.10 -4.88
CA PHE A 300 28.23 21.17 -5.86
C PHE A 300 27.07 22.04 -5.42
N ALA A 301 27.25 23.35 -5.38
CA ALA A 301 26.20 24.35 -5.17
C ALA A 301 26.52 25.60 -5.99
N ARG A 302 25.47 26.27 -6.50
CA ARG A 302 25.64 27.58 -7.20
C ARG A 302 25.93 28.73 -6.25
N GLY A 303 25.68 28.55 -4.97
CA GLY A 303 26.02 29.50 -3.91
C GLY A 303 26.30 28.72 -2.63
N LEU A 304 27.30 29.15 -1.88
CA LEU A 304 27.68 28.58 -0.60
C LEU A 304 27.76 29.67 0.44
N VAL A 305 26.98 29.54 1.52
CA VAL A 305 27.10 30.40 2.71
C VAL A 305 27.62 29.53 3.83
N VAL A 306 28.80 29.82 4.32
CA VAL A 306 29.43 29.07 5.42
C VAL A 306 29.84 30.02 6.52
N GLN A 307 29.71 29.62 7.77
CA GLN A 307 30.13 30.37 8.92
C GLN A 307 31.59 30.07 9.28
N ASP A 308 32.00 28.82 9.07
CA ASP A 308 33.37 28.37 9.32
C ASP A 308 33.74 27.19 8.43
N ILE A 309 34.99 27.10 8.01
CA ILE A 309 35.54 25.99 7.24
C ILE A 309 36.74 25.40 7.98
N ILE A 310 36.59 24.18 8.49
CA ILE A 310 37.66 23.42 9.13
C ILE A 310 38.28 22.49 8.08
N ARG A 311 39.57 22.62 7.85
CA ARG A 311 40.34 21.75 6.97
C ARG A 311 40.95 20.60 7.77
N LEU A 312 40.67 19.36 7.36
CA LEU A 312 41.15 18.16 8.03
C LEU A 312 42.57 17.76 7.60
N ASP A 313 43.04 18.14 6.45
CA ASP A 313 44.37 17.82 5.93
C ASP A 313 45.29 19.07 5.91
N ALA A 314 46.27 19.09 6.80
CA ALA A 314 47.27 20.16 6.89
C ALA A 314 48.31 20.12 5.76
N LYS A 315 48.37 19.06 4.93
CA LYS A 315 49.35 18.87 3.84
C LYS A 315 48.83 19.30 2.47
N ALA A 316 47.52 19.54 2.33
CA ALA A 316 46.99 20.01 1.06
C ALA A 316 47.43 21.46 0.80
N SER A 317 47.76 21.77 -0.45
CA SER A 317 48.17 23.10 -0.94
C SER A 317 47.23 24.22 -0.47
N PRO A 318 47.71 25.44 -0.25
CA PRO A 318 46.87 26.56 0.16
C PRO A 318 45.67 26.67 -0.76
N ILE A 319 44.49 26.94 -0.16
CA ILE A 319 43.28 27.32 -0.89
C ILE A 319 43.72 28.43 -1.91
N PRO A 320 43.44 28.29 -3.20
CA PRO A 320 43.66 29.41 -4.13
C PRO A 320 42.96 30.62 -3.52
N GLU A 321 43.67 31.75 -3.49
CA GLU A 321 43.07 32.99 -3.04
C GLU A 321 41.75 33.21 -3.74
N ILE A 322 40.68 33.41 -2.96
CA ILE A 322 39.39 33.83 -3.50
C ILE A 322 39.67 35.17 -4.16
N VAL A 323 39.84 35.18 -5.46
CA VAL A 323 39.94 36.42 -6.21
C VAL A 323 38.53 37.01 -6.22
N ASP A 324 38.33 38.06 -5.42
CA ASP A 324 37.16 38.91 -5.51
C ASP A 324 37.08 39.46 -6.96
N ARG A 325 35.97 39.09 -7.63
CA ARG A 325 35.59 39.72 -8.89
C ARG A 325 34.41 40.62 -8.68
#